data_e1f8abee20859b3a122e215842180cda
#
_entry.id   e1f8abee20859b3a122e215842180cda
#
_cell.length_a   1.000
_cell.length_b   1.000
_cell.length_c   1.000
_cell.angle_alpha   90.00
_cell.angle_beta   90.00
_cell.angle_gamma   90.00
#
_symmetry.space_group_name_H-M   'P 1'
#
loop_
_entity.id
_entity.type
_entity.pdbx_description
1 polymer ?
#
loop_
_entity_poly.entity_id
_entity_poly.type
_entity_poly.pdbx_seq_one_letter_code
_entity_poly.pdbx_strand_id
1 'polypeptide(L)'
;MPLDLQSPPLIYLITSGETTDRTTPATEEFSVVLQLVEAAVGAQIDLVQIREKNLTASVLYQLAASASRITKGTATKLLINDRSDIAAAAGADGVHLTTYSLPTAAVRHTFGADFLIGVSTHSLAEATIACYGGADFAVFGPVFETASKKEYGEPPGLTGLTSVCSALSPFPVLALGGVSLDSVAECIRAGARGVAAIRMLQPAAQLADVAAEIRRRFAEEEF
;
A
#
# COMPACT_ATOMS: atom_id res chain seq x y z
N MET A 1 4.94 -11.86 -13.22
CA MET A 1 4.34 -12.97 -12.46
C MET A 1 3.14 -12.42 -11.72
N PRO A 2 2.00 -13.11 -11.64
CA PRO A 2 0.90 -12.62 -10.81
C PRO A 2 1.35 -12.52 -9.35
N LEU A 3 0.89 -11.48 -8.63
CA LEU A 3 1.11 -11.34 -7.20
C LEU A 3 0.23 -12.37 -6.47
N ASP A 4 0.84 -13.17 -5.61
CA ASP A 4 0.07 -14.06 -4.73
C ASP A 4 -0.31 -13.32 -3.44
N LEU A 5 -1.49 -12.73 -3.44
CA LEU A 5 -2.03 -12.03 -2.28
C LEU A 5 -2.36 -12.94 -1.09
N GLN A 6 -2.33 -14.26 -1.29
CA GLN A 6 -2.59 -15.24 -0.24
C GLN A 6 -1.32 -15.71 0.47
N SER A 7 -0.13 -15.41 -0.10
CA SER A 7 1.16 -15.82 0.47
C SER A 7 1.74 -14.68 1.33
N PRO A 8 1.61 -14.74 2.66
CA PRO A 8 2.22 -13.75 3.55
C PRO A 8 3.75 -13.91 3.64
N PRO A 9 4.47 -12.87 4.09
CA PRO A 9 3.98 -11.53 4.38
C PRO A 9 3.92 -10.65 3.14
N LEU A 10 2.84 -9.91 2.98
CA LEU A 10 2.78 -8.83 2.01
C LEU A 10 3.38 -7.55 2.61
N ILE A 11 4.39 -7.00 1.97
CA ILE A 11 5.02 -5.75 2.39
C ILE A 11 4.61 -4.66 1.40
N TYR A 12 3.93 -3.63 1.92
CA TYR A 12 3.40 -2.53 1.11
C TYR A 12 4.05 -1.20 1.47
N LEU A 13 4.92 -0.72 0.60
CA LEU A 13 5.55 0.59 0.72
C LEU A 13 4.62 1.67 0.17
N ILE A 14 4.40 2.73 0.94
CA ILE A 14 3.66 3.93 0.54
C ILE A 14 4.63 5.11 0.56
N THR A 15 4.71 5.88 -0.53
CA THR A 15 5.59 7.06 -0.59
C THR A 15 5.11 8.15 0.37
N SER A 16 6.05 9.00 0.85
CA SER A 16 5.81 9.96 1.93
C SER A 16 4.85 11.10 1.57
N GLY A 17 4.74 11.44 0.29
CA GLY A 17 3.95 12.57 -0.16
C GLY A 17 4.67 13.91 0.02
N GLU A 18 5.99 13.91 -0.04
CA GLU A 18 6.83 15.12 0.17
C GLU A 18 6.97 15.99 -1.09
N THR A 19 6.48 15.51 -2.24
CA THR A 19 6.44 16.32 -3.46
C THR A 19 5.46 17.49 -3.33
N THR A 20 5.72 18.54 -4.08
CA THR A 20 4.92 19.78 -4.09
C THR A 20 4.36 20.06 -5.48
N ASP A 21 3.56 21.10 -5.60
CA ASP A 21 3.07 21.63 -6.89
C ASP A 21 4.17 22.17 -7.80
N ARG A 22 5.38 22.39 -7.25
CA ARG A 22 6.59 22.83 -7.99
C ARG A 22 7.46 21.66 -8.44
N THR A 23 7.20 20.47 -7.97
CA THR A 23 7.95 19.28 -8.38
C THR A 23 7.76 19.01 -9.87
N THR A 24 8.85 18.78 -10.57
CA THR A 24 8.92 18.45 -12.00
C THR A 24 9.85 17.26 -12.20
N PRO A 25 9.87 16.64 -13.38
CA PRO A 25 10.82 15.56 -13.67
C PRO A 25 12.30 15.92 -13.54
N ALA A 26 12.63 17.22 -13.49
CA ALA A 26 14.00 17.70 -13.33
C ALA A 26 14.39 17.99 -11.88
N THR A 27 13.46 17.88 -10.93
CA THR A 27 13.72 18.17 -9.51
C THR A 27 14.20 16.94 -8.75
N GLU A 28 14.89 17.18 -7.63
CA GLU A 28 15.43 16.12 -6.78
C GLU A 28 14.33 15.24 -6.18
N GLU A 29 13.22 15.84 -5.73
CA GLU A 29 12.10 15.11 -5.11
C GLU A 29 11.51 14.05 -6.05
N PHE A 30 11.42 14.37 -7.36
CA PHE A 30 10.97 13.40 -8.35
C PHE A 30 11.93 12.21 -8.47
N SER A 31 13.24 12.50 -8.47
CA SER A 31 14.29 11.47 -8.54
C SER A 31 14.32 10.61 -7.28
N VAL A 32 14.12 11.21 -6.10
CA VAL A 32 14.08 10.49 -4.80
C VAL A 32 12.94 9.47 -4.78
N VAL A 33 11.75 9.82 -5.29
CA VAL A 33 10.65 8.85 -5.37
C VAL A 33 11.01 7.68 -6.29
N LEU A 34 11.65 7.91 -7.44
CA LEU A 34 12.07 6.84 -8.34
C LEU A 34 13.17 5.96 -7.71
N GLN A 35 14.15 6.54 -7.03
CA GLN A 35 15.16 5.78 -6.30
C GLN A 35 14.56 4.90 -5.21
N LEU A 36 13.51 5.38 -4.53
CA LEU A 36 12.77 4.56 -3.56
C LEU A 36 12.06 3.38 -4.24
N VAL A 37 11.48 3.56 -5.42
CA VAL A 37 10.87 2.47 -6.21
C VAL A 37 11.94 1.46 -6.67
N GLU A 38 13.10 1.91 -7.11
CA GLU A 38 14.22 1.03 -7.46
C GLU A 38 14.70 0.22 -6.26
N ALA A 39 14.86 0.86 -5.10
CA ALA A 39 15.21 0.18 -3.85
C ALA A 39 14.14 -0.84 -3.43
N ALA A 40 12.85 -0.52 -3.62
CA ALA A 40 11.75 -1.44 -3.34
C ALA A 40 11.80 -2.70 -4.21
N VAL A 41 12.11 -2.56 -5.50
CA VAL A 41 12.33 -3.69 -6.40
C VAL A 41 13.53 -4.52 -5.94
N GLY A 42 14.65 -3.87 -5.60
CA GLY A 42 15.86 -4.54 -5.10
C GLY A 42 15.62 -5.30 -3.77
N ALA A 43 14.79 -4.76 -2.89
CA ALA A 43 14.38 -5.36 -1.62
C ALA A 43 13.23 -6.38 -1.76
N GLN A 44 12.75 -6.62 -2.98
CA GLN A 44 11.61 -7.51 -3.27
C GLN A 44 10.34 -7.13 -2.50
N ILE A 45 10.08 -5.83 -2.36
CA ILE A 45 8.82 -5.33 -1.80
C ILE A 45 7.66 -5.76 -2.71
N ASP A 46 6.58 -6.28 -2.12
CA ASP A 46 5.47 -6.85 -2.89
C ASP A 46 4.64 -5.76 -3.58
N LEU A 47 4.36 -4.67 -2.86
CA LEU A 47 3.50 -3.58 -3.31
C LEU A 47 4.17 -2.23 -3.07
N VAL A 48 4.09 -1.34 -4.05
CA VAL A 48 4.51 0.07 -3.93
C VAL A 48 3.35 0.98 -4.32
N GLN A 49 3.04 1.96 -3.48
CA GLN A 49 2.07 3.01 -3.79
C GLN A 49 2.77 4.35 -3.98
N ILE A 50 2.59 4.94 -5.14
CA ILE A 50 2.90 6.36 -5.34
C ILE A 50 1.73 7.18 -4.80
N ARG A 51 1.98 7.89 -3.68
CA ARG A 51 1.01 8.74 -2.98
C ARG A 51 1.52 10.17 -2.88
N GLU A 52 1.62 10.83 -4.03
CA GLU A 52 2.13 12.19 -4.21
C GLU A 52 0.96 13.12 -4.56
N LYS A 53 0.21 13.57 -3.54
CA LYS A 53 -1.08 14.26 -3.69
C LYS A 53 -0.99 15.66 -4.28
N ASN A 54 0.18 16.30 -4.18
CA ASN A 54 0.37 17.70 -4.58
C ASN A 54 0.82 17.84 -6.04
N LEU A 55 1.12 16.74 -6.72
CA LEU A 55 1.55 16.77 -8.11
C LEU A 55 0.39 17.13 -9.06
N THR A 56 0.72 17.88 -10.10
CA THR A 56 -0.22 18.02 -11.23
C THR A 56 -0.44 16.68 -11.91
N ALA A 57 -1.58 16.49 -12.59
CA ALA A 57 -1.88 15.24 -13.28
C ALA A 57 -0.80 14.86 -14.30
N SER A 58 -0.23 15.84 -15.00
CA SER A 58 0.86 15.62 -15.97
C SER A 58 2.14 15.09 -15.32
N VAL A 59 2.55 15.68 -14.19
CA VAL A 59 3.76 15.27 -13.47
C VAL A 59 3.55 13.93 -12.79
N LEU A 60 2.39 13.68 -12.19
CA LEU A 60 2.04 12.38 -11.61
C LEU A 60 2.05 11.27 -12.67
N TYR A 61 1.51 11.53 -13.86
CA TYR A 61 1.60 10.60 -14.98
C TYR A 61 3.04 10.28 -15.36
N GLN A 62 3.91 11.28 -15.47
CA GLN A 62 5.33 11.08 -15.80
C GLN A 62 6.06 10.26 -14.73
N LEU A 63 5.77 10.54 -13.46
CA LEU A 63 6.31 9.78 -12.33
C LEU A 63 5.84 8.33 -12.36
N ALA A 64 4.53 8.11 -12.51
CA ALA A 64 3.92 6.79 -12.60
C ALA A 64 4.46 5.98 -13.79
N ALA A 65 4.58 6.60 -14.97
CA ALA A 65 5.12 5.94 -16.16
C ALA A 65 6.62 5.59 -16.02
N SER A 66 7.39 6.41 -15.31
CA SER A 66 8.80 6.11 -15.00
C SER A 66 8.92 4.97 -14.00
N ALA A 67 8.12 4.99 -12.92
CA ALA A 67 8.05 3.93 -11.93
C ALA A 67 7.56 2.60 -12.54
N SER A 68 6.56 2.64 -13.43
CA SER A 68 6.08 1.45 -14.15
C SER A 68 7.19 0.78 -14.98
N ARG A 69 8.08 1.56 -15.58
CA ARG A 69 9.25 1.00 -16.30
C ARG A 69 10.22 0.28 -15.36
N ILE A 70 10.39 0.79 -14.13
CA ILE A 70 11.25 0.17 -13.11
C ILE A 70 10.65 -1.15 -12.61
N THR A 71 9.34 -1.17 -12.32
CA THR A 71 8.68 -2.38 -11.79
C THR A 71 8.35 -3.42 -12.86
N LYS A 72 8.37 -3.05 -14.15
CA LYS A 72 7.98 -3.94 -15.26
C LYS A 72 8.82 -5.22 -15.30
N GLY A 73 8.16 -6.36 -15.28
CA GLY A 73 8.80 -7.68 -15.33
C GLY A 73 9.37 -8.15 -13.98
N THR A 74 9.21 -7.37 -12.91
CA THR A 74 9.57 -7.77 -11.54
C THR A 74 8.36 -8.36 -10.79
N ALA A 75 8.58 -8.84 -9.57
CA ALA A 75 7.50 -9.28 -8.69
C ALA A 75 6.75 -8.10 -8.02
N THR A 76 7.40 -6.94 -7.89
CA THR A 76 6.84 -5.74 -7.26
C THR A 76 5.70 -5.15 -8.08
N LYS A 77 4.54 -4.93 -7.45
CA LYS A 77 3.36 -4.31 -8.06
C LYS A 77 3.27 -2.84 -7.73
N LEU A 78 3.03 -2.03 -8.75
CA LEU A 78 2.90 -0.57 -8.63
C LEU A 78 1.42 -0.15 -8.62
N LEU A 79 1.03 0.57 -7.58
CA LEU A 79 -0.28 1.21 -7.46
C LEU A 79 -0.14 2.73 -7.41
N ILE A 80 -1.11 3.42 -7.99
CA ILE A 80 -1.21 4.88 -7.91
C ILE A 80 -2.34 5.25 -6.95
N ASN A 81 -2.10 6.21 -6.05
CA ASN A 81 -3.13 6.66 -5.12
C ASN A 81 -4.26 7.38 -5.86
N ASP A 82 -5.50 6.93 -5.67
CA ASP A 82 -6.76 7.56 -6.10
C ASP A 82 -6.97 7.72 -7.61
N ARG A 83 -5.95 7.79 -8.41
CA ARG A 83 -6.00 8.13 -9.85
C ARG A 83 -5.91 6.87 -10.72
N SER A 84 -7.02 6.12 -10.81
CA SER A 84 -7.13 4.93 -11.65
C SER A 84 -6.90 5.22 -13.15
N ASP A 85 -7.30 6.40 -13.61
CA ASP A 85 -7.05 6.89 -14.96
C ASP A 85 -5.55 7.04 -15.26
N ILE A 86 -4.79 7.64 -14.33
CA ILE A 86 -3.33 7.78 -14.46
C ILE A 86 -2.64 6.42 -14.31
N ALA A 87 -3.08 5.59 -13.38
CA ALA A 87 -2.53 4.25 -13.21
C ALA A 87 -2.60 3.44 -14.51
N ALA A 88 -3.78 3.38 -15.13
CA ALA A 88 -4.00 2.69 -16.39
C ALA A 88 -3.18 3.31 -17.54
N ALA A 89 -3.20 4.64 -17.68
CA ALA A 89 -2.46 5.34 -18.74
C ALA A 89 -0.94 5.19 -18.62
N ALA A 90 -0.41 5.10 -17.39
CA ALA A 90 1.01 4.93 -17.11
C ALA A 90 1.48 3.47 -17.15
N GLY A 91 0.57 2.51 -17.29
CA GLY A 91 0.88 1.07 -17.26
C GLY A 91 1.26 0.56 -15.87
N ALA A 92 0.77 1.19 -14.80
CA ALA A 92 0.86 0.66 -13.45
C ALA A 92 -0.05 -0.57 -13.28
N ASP A 93 0.24 -1.42 -12.28
CA ASP A 93 -0.54 -2.64 -12.05
C ASP A 93 -1.94 -2.35 -11.48
N GLY A 94 -2.16 -1.16 -10.86
CA GLY A 94 -3.45 -0.84 -10.29
C GLY A 94 -3.51 0.48 -9.54
N VAL A 95 -4.54 0.60 -8.71
CA VAL A 95 -4.88 1.80 -7.94
C VAL A 95 -5.06 1.48 -6.46
N HIS A 96 -4.72 2.44 -5.60
CA HIS A 96 -5.09 2.39 -4.19
C HIS A 96 -6.15 3.46 -3.90
N LEU A 97 -7.34 3.00 -3.52
CA LEU A 97 -8.50 3.85 -3.25
C LEU A 97 -8.58 4.24 -1.76
N THR A 98 -9.22 5.36 -1.51
CA THR A 98 -9.53 5.87 -0.16
C THR A 98 -11.05 5.96 0.01
N THR A 99 -11.53 6.32 1.19
CA THR A 99 -12.96 6.55 1.46
C THR A 99 -13.57 7.70 0.64
N TYR A 100 -12.77 8.55 0.03
CA TYR A 100 -13.19 9.68 -0.82
C TYR A 100 -13.01 9.42 -2.31
N SER A 101 -12.47 8.25 -2.67
CA SER A 101 -12.26 7.84 -4.07
C SER A 101 -13.55 7.39 -4.74
N LEU A 102 -13.47 7.08 -6.02
CA LEU A 102 -14.55 6.40 -6.73
C LEU A 102 -14.90 5.07 -6.02
N PRO A 103 -16.19 4.66 -6.06
CA PRO A 103 -16.57 3.35 -5.52
C PRO A 103 -15.77 2.22 -6.16
N THR A 104 -15.29 1.28 -5.34
CA THR A 104 -14.49 0.13 -5.78
C THR A 104 -15.15 -0.62 -6.94
N ALA A 105 -16.48 -0.85 -6.87
CA ALA A 105 -17.24 -1.53 -7.91
C ALA A 105 -17.22 -0.78 -9.25
N ALA A 106 -17.22 0.55 -9.24
CA ALA A 106 -17.12 1.34 -10.47
C ALA A 106 -15.73 1.21 -11.11
N VAL A 107 -14.67 1.23 -10.29
CA VAL A 107 -13.30 1.03 -10.78
C VAL A 107 -13.12 -0.39 -11.32
N ARG A 108 -13.59 -1.42 -10.59
CA ARG A 108 -13.56 -2.82 -11.04
C ARG A 108 -14.32 -3.03 -12.35
N HIS A 109 -15.50 -2.44 -12.47
CA HIS A 109 -16.29 -2.52 -13.71
C HIS A 109 -15.56 -1.89 -14.90
N THR A 110 -14.87 -0.77 -14.67
CA THR A 110 -14.21 -0.02 -15.76
C THR A 110 -12.90 -0.67 -16.21
N PHE A 111 -12.08 -1.17 -15.27
CA PHE A 111 -10.71 -1.61 -15.58
C PHE A 111 -10.54 -3.14 -15.61
N GLY A 112 -11.56 -3.90 -15.21
CA GLY A 112 -11.55 -5.36 -15.28
C GLY A 112 -10.81 -6.07 -14.15
N ALA A 113 -10.70 -7.40 -14.25
CA ALA A 113 -10.18 -8.25 -13.18
C ALA A 113 -8.67 -8.17 -13.00
N ASP A 114 -7.92 -7.87 -14.06
CA ASP A 114 -6.46 -7.82 -14.01
C ASP A 114 -5.91 -6.53 -13.38
N PHE A 115 -6.77 -5.53 -13.17
CA PHE A 115 -6.39 -4.26 -12.56
C PHE A 115 -6.45 -4.36 -11.04
N LEU A 116 -5.31 -4.24 -10.37
CA LEU A 116 -5.20 -4.41 -8.93
C LEU A 116 -5.85 -3.23 -8.17
N ILE A 117 -6.73 -3.53 -7.22
CA ILE A 117 -7.42 -2.51 -6.42
C ILE A 117 -7.17 -2.76 -4.93
N GLY A 118 -6.36 -1.90 -4.31
CA GLY A 118 -6.24 -1.80 -2.87
C GLY A 118 -7.18 -0.71 -2.31
N VAL A 119 -7.67 -0.87 -1.09
CA VAL A 119 -8.57 0.11 -0.46
C VAL A 119 -8.15 0.39 0.98
N SER A 120 -8.02 1.67 1.33
CA SER A 120 -7.87 2.09 2.74
C SER A 120 -9.19 2.00 3.47
N THR A 121 -9.20 1.38 4.66
CA THR A 121 -10.40 1.18 5.48
C THR A 121 -10.11 1.45 6.95
N HIS A 122 -11.12 1.90 7.70
CA HIS A 122 -11.02 2.28 9.10
C HIS A 122 -12.03 1.56 10.00
N SER A 123 -12.92 0.77 9.39
CA SER A 123 -13.96 -0.01 10.08
C SER A 123 -14.24 -1.32 9.34
N LEU A 124 -14.87 -2.27 10.03
CA LEU A 124 -15.35 -3.51 9.41
C LEU A 124 -16.35 -3.22 8.28
N ALA A 125 -17.23 -2.23 8.46
CA ALA A 125 -18.19 -1.87 7.44
C ALA A 125 -17.52 -1.39 6.14
N GLU A 126 -16.51 -0.52 6.24
CA GLU A 126 -15.73 -0.05 5.08
C GLU A 126 -14.99 -1.20 4.40
N ALA A 127 -14.33 -2.08 5.18
CA ALA A 127 -13.62 -3.23 4.65
C ALA A 127 -14.55 -4.23 3.95
N THR A 128 -15.76 -4.41 4.49
CA THR A 128 -16.82 -5.23 3.89
C THR A 128 -17.27 -4.66 2.55
N ILE A 129 -17.54 -3.35 2.49
CA ILE A 129 -17.90 -2.65 1.24
C ILE A 129 -16.79 -2.78 0.20
N ALA A 130 -15.52 -2.62 0.60
CA ALA A 130 -14.40 -2.77 -0.30
C ALA A 130 -14.29 -4.20 -0.86
N CYS A 131 -14.38 -5.22 0.00
CA CYS A 131 -14.31 -6.63 -0.36
C CYS A 131 -15.42 -7.00 -1.36
N TYR A 132 -16.68 -6.73 -1.04
CA TYR A 132 -17.80 -7.02 -1.94
C TYR A 132 -17.85 -6.12 -3.19
N GLY A 133 -17.23 -4.95 -3.12
CA GLY A 133 -17.04 -4.06 -4.26
C GLY A 133 -15.99 -4.54 -5.27
N GLY A 134 -15.26 -5.63 -4.96
CA GLY A 134 -14.26 -6.22 -5.84
C GLY A 134 -12.84 -5.66 -5.63
N ALA A 135 -12.52 -5.16 -4.44
CA ALA A 135 -11.12 -4.91 -4.07
C ALA A 135 -10.35 -6.24 -4.00
N ASP A 136 -9.05 -6.18 -4.27
CA ASP A 136 -8.15 -7.34 -4.15
C ASP A 136 -7.60 -7.46 -2.72
N PHE A 137 -7.46 -6.34 -2.01
CA PHE A 137 -7.03 -6.29 -0.62
C PHE A 137 -7.49 -5.00 0.07
N ALA A 138 -7.54 -5.02 1.39
CA ALA A 138 -7.73 -3.83 2.19
C ALA A 138 -6.47 -3.47 2.99
N VAL A 139 -6.29 -2.18 3.25
CA VAL A 139 -5.32 -1.65 4.20
C VAL A 139 -6.13 -1.08 5.37
N PHE A 140 -6.03 -1.72 6.53
CA PHE A 140 -6.79 -1.35 7.72
C PHE A 140 -5.93 -0.52 8.69
N GLY A 141 -6.45 0.60 9.12
CA GLY A 141 -5.73 1.45 10.08
C GLY A 141 -6.42 2.77 10.42
N PRO A 142 -5.84 3.50 11.39
CA PRO A 142 -4.56 3.21 12.07
C PRO A 142 -4.70 2.09 13.11
N VAL A 143 -3.75 1.12 13.12
CA VAL A 143 -3.73 0.07 14.14
C VAL A 143 -3.14 0.58 15.45
N PHE A 144 -2.10 1.40 15.37
CA PHE A 144 -1.47 2.05 16.52
C PHE A 144 -1.56 3.57 16.42
N GLU A 145 -1.38 4.26 17.52
CA GLU A 145 -1.36 5.72 17.51
C GLU A 145 -0.33 6.29 16.55
N THR A 146 -0.73 7.30 15.80
CA THR A 146 0.16 8.06 14.91
C THR A 146 0.01 9.55 15.12
N ALA A 147 1.12 10.27 15.05
CA ALA A 147 1.11 11.74 15.17
C ALA A 147 0.20 12.41 14.11
N SER A 148 0.07 11.77 12.94
CA SER A 148 -0.69 12.31 11.80
C SER A 148 -2.21 12.07 11.85
N LYS A 149 -2.73 11.31 12.83
CA LYS A 149 -4.17 10.98 12.91
C LYS A 149 -4.80 11.23 14.29
N LYS A 150 -4.16 12.03 15.16
CA LYS A 150 -4.70 12.38 16.48
C LYS A 150 -6.08 13.09 16.46
N GLU A 151 -6.43 13.71 15.34
CA GLU A 151 -7.71 14.41 15.15
C GLU A 151 -8.89 13.49 14.84
N TYR A 152 -8.66 12.21 14.52
CA TYR A 152 -9.71 11.28 14.06
C TYR A 152 -10.22 10.32 15.14
N GLY A 153 -9.90 10.55 16.42
CA GLY A 153 -10.32 9.71 17.53
C GLY A 153 -9.36 8.56 17.87
N GLU A 154 -9.77 7.70 18.80
CA GLU A 154 -8.97 6.55 19.20
C GLU A 154 -8.82 5.57 18.02
N PRO A 155 -7.61 5.02 17.79
CA PRO A 155 -7.40 4.03 16.73
C PRO A 155 -8.22 2.76 17.03
N PRO A 156 -8.81 2.10 16.01
CA PRO A 156 -9.52 0.84 16.19
C PRO A 156 -8.64 -0.29 16.74
N GLY A 157 -7.33 -0.12 16.70
CA GLY A 157 -6.36 -0.99 17.35
C GLY A 157 -6.29 -2.40 16.78
N LEU A 158 -5.59 -3.26 17.51
CA LEU A 158 -5.47 -4.70 17.18
C LEU A 158 -6.82 -5.41 17.24
N THR A 159 -7.70 -5.00 18.15
CA THR A 159 -9.06 -5.57 18.26
C THR A 159 -9.86 -5.33 16.98
N GLY A 160 -9.80 -4.11 16.44
CA GLY A 160 -10.44 -3.79 15.16
C GLY A 160 -9.83 -4.58 14.01
N LEU A 161 -8.50 -4.68 13.96
CA LEU A 161 -7.78 -5.47 12.96
C LEU A 161 -8.21 -6.94 13.01
N THR A 162 -8.21 -7.56 14.19
CA THR A 162 -8.66 -8.96 14.39
C THR A 162 -10.09 -9.17 13.92
N SER A 163 -10.99 -8.25 14.24
CA SER A 163 -12.39 -8.32 13.83
C SER A 163 -12.52 -8.33 12.30
N VAL A 164 -11.80 -7.43 11.61
CA VAL A 164 -11.83 -7.34 10.14
C VAL A 164 -11.20 -8.57 9.49
N CYS A 165 -10.03 -9.00 9.94
CA CYS A 165 -9.34 -10.17 9.39
C CYS A 165 -10.19 -11.44 9.53
N SER A 166 -10.80 -11.66 10.70
CA SER A 166 -11.62 -12.83 10.96
C SER A 166 -12.91 -12.83 10.14
N ALA A 167 -13.58 -11.67 10.05
CA ALA A 167 -14.86 -11.56 9.37
C ALA A 167 -14.74 -11.70 7.84
N LEU A 168 -13.62 -11.28 7.27
CA LEU A 168 -13.43 -11.23 5.82
C LEU A 168 -12.49 -12.32 5.27
N SER A 169 -11.98 -13.23 6.13
CA SER A 169 -11.13 -14.32 5.65
C SER A 169 -11.80 -15.11 4.50
N PRO A 170 -11.11 -15.41 3.39
CA PRO A 170 -9.67 -15.25 3.15
C PRO A 170 -9.26 -13.92 2.49
N PHE A 171 -10.09 -12.89 2.48
CA PHE A 171 -9.77 -11.59 1.88
C PHE A 171 -8.55 -10.96 2.56
N PRO A 172 -7.49 -10.57 1.81
CA PRO A 172 -6.27 -10.05 2.40
C PRO A 172 -6.45 -8.68 3.05
N VAL A 173 -6.02 -8.56 4.32
CA VAL A 173 -6.00 -7.31 5.08
C VAL A 173 -4.58 -7.01 5.53
N LEU A 174 -4.07 -5.83 5.22
CA LEU A 174 -2.76 -5.35 5.63
C LEU A 174 -2.91 -4.30 6.75
N ALA A 175 -2.08 -4.40 7.78
CA ALA A 175 -2.08 -3.45 8.88
C ALA A 175 -1.35 -2.15 8.52
N LEU A 176 -1.94 -0.99 8.81
CA LEU A 176 -1.35 0.34 8.60
C LEU A 176 -1.52 1.22 9.83
N GLY A 177 -0.57 2.12 10.03
CA GLY A 177 -0.64 3.18 11.03
C GLY A 177 0.02 2.81 12.35
N GLY A 178 1.14 3.49 12.63
CA GLY A 178 1.94 3.27 13.82
C GLY A 178 2.68 1.92 13.87
N VAL A 179 2.60 1.13 12.81
CA VAL A 179 3.33 -0.15 12.72
C VAL A 179 4.82 0.09 12.73
N SER A 180 5.52 -0.64 13.59
CA SER A 180 6.98 -0.69 13.70
C SER A 180 7.45 -2.14 13.63
N LEU A 181 8.76 -2.37 13.47
CA LEU A 181 9.29 -3.73 13.51
C LEU A 181 8.85 -4.49 14.78
N ASP A 182 8.82 -3.82 15.93
CA ASP A 182 8.43 -4.48 17.20
C ASP A 182 6.96 -4.90 17.25
N SER A 183 6.08 -4.21 16.53
CA SER A 183 4.64 -4.50 16.51
C SER A 183 4.19 -5.37 15.33
N VAL A 184 5.07 -5.72 14.39
CA VAL A 184 4.74 -6.58 13.25
C VAL A 184 4.13 -7.91 13.72
N ALA A 185 4.73 -8.57 14.70
CA ALA A 185 4.26 -9.83 15.26
C ALA A 185 2.81 -9.75 15.80
N GLU A 186 2.46 -8.64 16.47
CA GLU A 186 1.10 -8.42 16.95
C GLU A 186 0.08 -8.29 15.82
N CYS A 187 0.45 -7.62 14.72
CA CYS A 187 -0.40 -7.52 13.53
C CYS A 187 -0.64 -8.90 12.89
N ILE A 188 0.39 -9.76 12.85
CA ILE A 188 0.30 -11.12 12.32
C ILE A 188 -0.67 -11.94 13.19
N ARG A 189 -0.48 -11.95 14.51
CA ARG A 189 -1.38 -12.65 15.43
C ARG A 189 -2.83 -12.17 15.35
N ALA A 190 -3.04 -10.89 14.97
CA ALA A 190 -4.36 -10.35 14.69
C ALA A 190 -4.95 -10.80 13.35
N GLY A 191 -4.22 -11.57 12.54
CA GLY A 191 -4.66 -12.14 11.26
C GLY A 191 -4.30 -11.31 10.03
N ALA A 192 -3.47 -10.26 10.17
CA ALA A 192 -3.03 -9.48 9.02
C ALA A 192 -2.17 -10.33 8.06
N ARG A 193 -2.42 -10.20 6.76
CA ARG A 193 -1.62 -10.83 5.70
C ARG A 193 -0.32 -10.11 5.40
N GLY A 194 -0.10 -8.97 6.03
CA GLY A 194 1.09 -8.17 5.83
C GLY A 194 0.95 -6.79 6.48
N VAL A 195 1.90 -5.94 6.17
CA VAL A 195 1.97 -4.59 6.70
C VAL A 195 2.16 -3.55 5.60
N ALA A 196 1.49 -2.41 5.75
CA ALA A 196 1.68 -1.24 4.93
C ALA A 196 2.36 -0.15 5.78
N ALA A 197 3.35 0.53 5.22
CA ALA A 197 4.05 1.58 5.96
C ALA A 197 4.57 2.69 5.05
N ILE A 198 4.67 3.89 5.63
CA ILE A 198 5.36 5.03 5.06
C ILE A 198 6.77 5.09 5.68
N ARG A 199 6.87 5.54 6.93
CA ARG A 199 8.14 5.85 7.59
C ARG A 199 9.03 4.64 7.85
N MET A 200 8.47 3.50 8.21
CA MET A 200 9.23 2.28 8.49
C MET A 200 9.94 1.75 7.23
N LEU A 201 9.37 1.96 6.06
CA LEU A 201 9.91 1.53 4.76
C LEU A 201 10.68 2.64 4.03
N GLN A 202 11.16 3.63 4.76
CA GLN A 202 12.08 4.69 4.33
C GLN A 202 13.17 4.85 5.39
N PRO A 203 14.42 5.15 5.06
CA PRO A 203 14.98 5.47 3.75
C PRO A 203 15.35 4.25 2.90
N ALA A 204 15.52 4.47 1.59
CA ALA A 204 15.85 3.44 0.60
C ALA A 204 17.05 2.55 0.98
N ALA A 205 18.07 3.12 1.62
CA ALA A 205 19.28 2.40 2.02
C ALA A 205 19.05 1.30 3.08
N GLN A 206 17.97 1.35 3.85
CA GLN A 206 17.64 0.37 4.89
C GLN A 206 16.51 -0.58 4.48
N LEU A 207 15.93 -0.37 3.32
CA LEU A 207 14.70 -1.03 2.91
C LEU A 207 14.86 -2.55 2.82
N ALA A 208 15.98 -3.04 2.33
CA ALA A 208 16.27 -4.47 2.23
C ALA A 208 16.34 -5.14 3.62
N ASP A 209 17.02 -4.52 4.58
CA ASP A 209 17.14 -5.04 5.93
C ASP A 209 15.80 -5.04 6.66
N VAL A 210 15.02 -3.96 6.51
CA VAL A 210 13.67 -3.86 7.09
C VAL A 210 12.74 -4.92 6.49
N ALA A 211 12.76 -5.11 5.18
CA ALA A 211 11.95 -6.13 4.52
C ALA A 211 12.33 -7.55 4.95
N ALA A 212 13.62 -7.84 5.08
CA ALA A 212 14.11 -9.14 5.57
C ALA A 212 13.65 -9.38 7.02
N GLU A 213 13.73 -8.38 7.88
CA GLU A 213 13.29 -8.48 9.29
C GLU A 213 11.77 -8.69 9.40
N ILE A 214 10.96 -8.00 8.59
CA ILE A 214 9.51 -8.23 8.53
C ILE A 214 9.23 -9.69 8.15
N ARG A 215 9.86 -10.21 7.11
CA ARG A 215 9.68 -11.61 6.66
C ARG A 215 10.10 -12.62 7.73
N ARG A 216 11.21 -12.37 8.41
CA ARG A 216 11.66 -13.21 9.51
C ARG A 216 10.61 -13.29 10.63
N ARG A 217 10.06 -12.17 11.05
CA ARG A 217 9.03 -12.12 12.11
C ARG A 217 7.74 -12.82 11.71
N PHE A 218 7.35 -12.75 10.43
CA PHE A 218 6.23 -13.52 9.91
C PHE A 218 6.49 -15.03 10.01
N ALA A 219 7.67 -15.50 9.57
CA ALA A 219 8.01 -16.91 9.62
C ALA A 219 8.07 -17.48 11.06
N GLU A 220 8.36 -16.64 12.06
CA GLU A 220 8.39 -17.04 13.47
C GLU A 220 7.00 -17.20 14.09
N GLU A 221 5.96 -16.55 13.56
CA GLU A 221 4.59 -16.60 14.08
C GLU A 221 3.71 -17.65 13.37
N GLU A 222 4.13 -18.20 12.23
CA GLU A 222 3.38 -19.27 11.50
C GLU A 222 3.58 -20.66 12.12
N PHE A 223 4.38 -20.79 13.18
CA PHE A 223 4.60 -22.02 13.94
C PHE A 223 4.03 -21.94 15.36
#